data_65e1ab5920b48b292c5bce54af059218
#
_entry.id   65e1ab5920b48b292c5bce54af059218
#
_cell.length_a   1.000
_cell.length_b   1.000
_cell.length_c   1.000
_cell.angle_alpha   90.00
_cell.angle_beta   90.00
_cell.angle_gamma   90.00
#
_symmetry.space_group_name_H-M   'P 1'
#
loop_
_entity.id
_entity.type
_entity.pdbx_description
1 polymer ?
#
loop_
_entity_poly.entity_id
_entity_poly.type
_entity_poly.pdbx_seq_one_letter_code
_entity_poly.pdbx_strand_id
1 'polypeptide(L)'
;MKKQKKMSSSTTTEKNYFMNPFNFVSKNKGAFLVLLITFLSLLVIAFFDVASRETVATFALSEYQIGQIADRTIIAEKSLPPTEYDPIQVTKDEKIIRKGFPITEENYAKLRKIAEAPTYIDFRALANAFLFLFLMIVLTVFLFSPYMLGREIKLKEMVFISILYVIVYAVTTFATKVPAFLSQFALTAIIPSTFAAMLITVLFSQSSAVFFSILMSLGVLFISSFQPVPCLFVLCSSIASAKIVSKTEKRIDMVFASVILAILNIIFLFALSIIVNDDAEFGPFVLFGVALNAFISGIFALGFLTPLESILNTASVFRLMDLSDLNSPTMKRMLITAPGTYNHSMMVATLAESACSEIGANALLARVGAYYHDIGKLEQPEYFVENQTQGNKHDDINPSLSVSVLKSHVKKGVEKANQLRLPQEVTDIIAEHHGNGLIYYFYHKAKQQEENTDPESYCYSGDSPSSKEAAVVMLADTVEAACRTLVKPSVPRLEKFIRQLIMDKVENHLLDKCQLRFCDLDVIQDSFVKILAGYYHSRIEYPNQKTNDTEETDTNNTQKQPTSVSGATQKKDSDGK
;
A
#
# COMPACT_ATOMS: atom_id res chain seq x y z
N MET A 1 -59.01 -19.50 -11.06
CA MET A 1 -58.16 -18.56 -11.80
C MET A 1 -56.95 -18.24 -10.95
N LYS A 2 -55.81 -18.91 -11.24
CA LYS A 2 -54.54 -18.73 -10.54
C LYS A 2 -53.74 -17.59 -11.22
N LYS A 3 -53.49 -16.49 -10.49
CA LYS A 3 -52.55 -15.46 -10.93
C LYS A 3 -51.12 -15.95 -10.76
N GLN A 4 -50.46 -16.29 -11.85
CA GLN A 4 -48.99 -16.49 -11.88
C GLN A 4 -48.30 -15.15 -11.68
N LYS A 5 -47.58 -15.02 -10.55
CA LYS A 5 -46.65 -13.94 -10.30
C LYS A 5 -45.39 -14.18 -11.16
N LYS A 6 -45.18 -13.33 -12.16
CA LYS A 6 -43.97 -13.28 -12.95
C LYS A 6 -42.78 -13.07 -12.01
N MET A 7 -41.95 -14.10 -11.86
CA MET A 7 -40.57 -13.94 -11.37
C MET A 7 -39.82 -13.10 -12.40
N SER A 8 -39.43 -11.90 -12.02
CA SER A 8 -38.47 -11.11 -12.76
C SER A 8 -37.11 -11.84 -12.68
N SER A 9 -36.66 -12.34 -13.80
CA SER A 9 -35.28 -12.80 -13.97
C SER A 9 -34.35 -11.62 -13.70
N SER A 10 -33.72 -11.61 -12.53
CA SER A 10 -32.51 -10.81 -12.33
C SER A 10 -31.45 -11.42 -13.25
N THR A 11 -31.25 -10.79 -14.40
CA THR A 11 -30.08 -10.98 -15.22
C THR A 11 -28.86 -10.71 -14.34
N THR A 12 -28.21 -11.77 -13.91
CA THR A 12 -26.83 -11.76 -13.45
C THR A 12 -26.01 -11.12 -14.56
N THR A 13 -25.71 -9.84 -14.40
CA THR A 13 -24.70 -9.17 -15.18
C THR A 13 -23.38 -9.85 -14.84
N GLU A 14 -22.97 -10.81 -15.70
CA GLU A 14 -21.57 -11.16 -15.79
C GLU A 14 -20.81 -9.83 -15.84
N LYS A 15 -20.07 -9.50 -14.77
CA LYS A 15 -19.12 -8.40 -14.79
C LYS A 15 -18.05 -8.81 -15.80
N ASN A 16 -18.25 -8.44 -17.06
CA ASN A 16 -17.26 -8.53 -18.09
C ASN A 16 -15.99 -7.83 -17.58
N TYR A 17 -14.99 -8.62 -17.21
CA TYR A 17 -13.65 -8.16 -16.85
C TYR A 17 -12.94 -7.41 -18.00
N PHE A 18 -13.52 -7.36 -19.19
CA PHE A 18 -13.20 -6.42 -20.25
C PHE A 18 -13.86 -5.06 -20.03
N MET A 19 -13.80 -4.52 -18.82
CA MET A 19 -14.19 -3.13 -18.62
C MET A 19 -13.22 -2.25 -19.42
N ASN A 20 -13.76 -1.61 -20.46
CA ASN A 20 -13.07 -0.55 -21.19
C ASN A 20 -12.40 0.39 -20.15
N PRO A 21 -11.06 0.59 -20.18
CA PRO A 21 -10.34 1.41 -19.20
C PRO A 21 -10.94 2.81 -19.03
N PHE A 22 -11.59 3.33 -20.06
CA PHE A 22 -12.31 4.60 -20.02
C PHE A 22 -13.60 4.57 -19.16
N ASN A 23 -14.21 3.42 -18.92
CA ASN A 23 -15.39 3.32 -18.05
C ASN A 23 -15.08 3.66 -16.59
N PHE A 24 -13.85 3.43 -16.13
CA PHE A 24 -13.43 3.82 -14.79
C PHE A 24 -13.49 5.34 -14.60
N VAL A 25 -12.95 6.10 -15.56
CA VAL A 25 -12.93 7.57 -15.52
C VAL A 25 -14.34 8.14 -15.69
N SER A 26 -15.15 7.57 -16.58
CA SER A 26 -16.53 8.05 -16.83
C SER A 26 -17.47 7.84 -15.64
N LYS A 27 -17.25 6.79 -14.84
CA LYS A 27 -18.05 6.49 -13.64
C LYS A 27 -17.57 7.25 -12.39
N ASN A 28 -16.28 7.65 -12.35
CA ASN A 28 -15.69 8.31 -11.19
C ASN A 28 -15.36 9.78 -11.49
N LYS A 29 -16.31 10.68 -11.17
CA LYS A 29 -16.16 12.13 -11.38
C LYS A 29 -14.92 12.71 -10.68
N GLY A 30 -14.54 12.16 -9.52
CA GLY A 30 -13.33 12.58 -8.78
C GLY A 30 -12.06 12.25 -9.54
N ALA A 31 -11.95 11.05 -10.11
CA ALA A 31 -10.80 10.64 -10.91
C ALA A 31 -10.66 11.51 -12.17
N PHE A 32 -11.76 11.79 -12.85
CA PHE A 32 -11.76 12.71 -13.99
C PHE A 32 -11.23 14.10 -13.62
N LEU A 33 -11.72 14.65 -12.50
CA LEU A 33 -11.28 15.98 -12.02
C LEU A 33 -9.79 16.02 -11.71
N VAL A 34 -9.25 14.98 -11.06
CA VAL A 34 -7.81 14.87 -10.75
C VAL A 34 -6.99 14.85 -12.04
N LEU A 35 -7.37 14.03 -13.03
CA LEU A 35 -6.66 13.97 -14.31
C LEU A 35 -6.72 15.31 -15.06
N LEU A 36 -7.87 15.98 -15.05
CA LEU A 36 -8.03 17.29 -15.68
C LEU A 36 -7.15 18.35 -15.02
N ILE A 37 -7.14 18.41 -13.68
CA ILE A 37 -6.27 19.36 -12.94
C ILE A 37 -4.81 19.05 -13.22
N THR A 38 -4.41 17.77 -13.23
CA THR A 38 -3.04 17.36 -13.55
C THR A 38 -2.65 17.81 -14.95
N PHE A 39 -3.50 17.54 -15.93
CA PHE A 39 -3.27 17.95 -17.32
C PHE A 39 -3.10 19.47 -17.44
N LEU A 40 -3.99 20.25 -16.84
CA LEU A 40 -3.92 21.72 -16.87
C LEU A 40 -2.65 22.23 -16.17
N SER A 41 -2.25 21.63 -15.04
CA SER A 41 -1.03 22.01 -14.33
C SER A 41 0.22 21.75 -15.20
N LEU A 42 0.29 20.58 -15.84
CA LEU A 42 1.39 20.24 -16.75
C LEU A 42 1.41 21.14 -17.99
N LEU A 43 0.24 21.49 -18.52
CA LEU A 43 0.13 22.41 -19.66
C LEU A 43 0.62 23.81 -19.30
N VAL A 44 0.33 24.29 -18.09
CA VAL A 44 0.84 25.57 -17.58
C VAL A 44 2.37 25.53 -17.47
N ILE A 45 2.95 24.44 -16.92
CA ILE A 45 4.41 24.30 -16.86
C ILE A 45 5.01 24.28 -18.26
N ALA A 46 4.43 23.52 -19.19
CA ALA A 46 4.89 23.46 -20.58
C ALA A 46 4.76 24.81 -21.29
N PHE A 47 3.71 25.58 -21.02
CA PHE A 47 3.56 26.95 -21.54
C PHE A 47 4.69 27.86 -21.09
N PHE A 48 4.99 27.87 -19.79
CA PHE A 48 6.11 28.67 -19.26
C PHE A 48 7.46 28.14 -19.77
N ASP A 49 7.62 26.85 -19.97
CA ASP A 49 8.82 26.27 -20.56
C ASP A 49 9.02 26.76 -21.99
N VAL A 50 8.01 26.64 -22.85
CA VAL A 50 8.04 27.12 -24.24
C VAL A 50 8.28 28.63 -24.26
N ALA A 51 7.53 29.41 -23.47
CA ALA A 51 7.70 30.86 -23.42
C ALA A 51 9.09 31.29 -22.96
N SER A 52 9.74 30.53 -22.06
CA SER A 52 11.09 30.88 -21.56
C SER A 52 12.22 30.45 -22.49
N ARG A 53 12.02 29.43 -23.33
CA ARG A 53 12.98 29.03 -24.39
C ARG A 53 13.07 30.09 -25.49
N GLU A 54 12.12 31.00 -25.55
CA GLU A 54 11.98 32.01 -26.58
C GLU A 54 12.58 33.37 -26.22
N THR A 55 13.29 33.49 -25.10
CA THR A 55 14.27 34.57 -24.91
C THR A 55 15.41 34.30 -25.88
N VAL A 56 15.31 34.90 -27.06
CA VAL A 56 16.16 34.62 -28.23
C VAL A 56 17.63 35.00 -27.97
N ALA A 57 17.91 35.75 -26.88
CA ALA A 57 19.26 36.07 -26.50
C ALA A 57 19.61 35.59 -25.10
N THR A 58 20.48 34.57 -25.01
CA THR A 58 21.15 34.12 -23.78
C THR A 58 22.37 34.99 -23.42
N PHE A 59 22.50 36.15 -24.06
CA PHE A 59 23.65 37.07 -23.94
C PHE A 59 23.18 38.53 -23.98
N ALA A 60 23.93 39.42 -23.34
CA ALA A 60 23.73 40.85 -23.51
C ALA A 60 24.57 41.32 -24.72
N LEU A 61 23.95 42.03 -25.67
CA LEU A 61 24.66 42.55 -26.85
C LEU A 61 25.86 43.43 -26.48
N SER A 62 25.80 44.08 -25.31
CA SER A 62 26.89 44.93 -24.76
C SER A 62 28.17 44.15 -24.40
N GLU A 63 28.10 42.80 -24.32
CA GLU A 63 29.25 41.95 -24.04
C GLU A 63 30.13 41.72 -25.28
N TYR A 64 29.66 42.08 -26.47
CA TYR A 64 30.30 41.77 -27.73
C TYR A 64 30.58 43.05 -28.55
N GLN A 65 31.75 43.09 -29.20
CA GLN A 65 32.16 44.14 -30.09
C GLN A 65 32.74 43.56 -31.39
N ILE A 66 32.62 44.30 -32.49
CA ILE A 66 33.20 43.94 -33.79
C ILE A 66 34.72 43.86 -33.64
N GLY A 67 35.35 42.79 -34.13
CA GLY A 67 36.78 42.53 -34.00
C GLY A 67 37.21 41.84 -32.70
N GLN A 68 36.34 41.73 -31.70
CA GLN A 68 36.59 40.98 -30.45
C GLN A 68 36.70 39.49 -30.73
N ILE A 69 37.59 38.79 -30.04
CA ILE A 69 37.66 37.34 -30.08
C ILE A 69 36.53 36.77 -29.20
N ALA A 70 35.67 35.95 -29.76
CA ALA A 70 34.54 35.36 -29.06
C ALA A 70 35.03 34.41 -27.94
N ASP A 71 34.51 34.63 -26.75
CA ASP A 71 34.76 33.81 -25.54
C ASP A 71 34.01 32.49 -25.53
N ARG A 72 32.89 32.43 -26.24
CA ARG A 72 32.01 31.27 -26.38
C ARG A 72 31.43 31.17 -27.78
N THR A 73 30.91 29.99 -28.09
CA THR A 73 30.13 29.74 -29.32
C THR A 73 28.68 30.07 -29.06
N ILE A 74 28.05 30.92 -29.91
CA ILE A 74 26.62 31.21 -29.90
C ILE A 74 25.98 30.59 -31.13
N ILE A 75 24.95 29.79 -30.89
CA ILE A 75 24.16 29.11 -31.92
C ILE A 75 22.76 29.71 -31.90
N ALA A 76 22.19 29.98 -33.06
CA ALA A 76 20.85 30.51 -33.16
C ALA A 76 19.82 29.40 -32.80
N GLU A 77 19.06 29.64 -31.75
CA GLU A 77 18.01 28.71 -31.33
C GLU A 77 16.76 28.75 -32.22
N LYS A 78 16.64 29.82 -33.04
CA LYS A 78 15.50 30.07 -33.94
C LYS A 78 15.91 30.60 -35.29
N SER A 79 15.04 30.34 -36.29
CA SER A 79 15.10 31.03 -37.55
C SER A 79 14.40 32.38 -37.48
N LEU A 80 15.13 33.43 -37.76
CA LEU A 80 14.62 34.80 -37.90
C LEU A 80 14.64 35.19 -39.39
N PRO A 81 13.47 35.32 -40.02
CA PRO A 81 13.40 35.66 -41.43
C PRO A 81 13.86 37.09 -41.68
N PRO A 82 14.32 37.42 -42.90
CA PRO A 82 14.57 38.81 -43.25
C PRO A 82 13.27 39.61 -43.24
N THR A 83 13.35 40.86 -42.77
CA THR A 83 12.24 41.82 -42.79
C THR A 83 12.53 42.94 -43.76
N GLU A 84 11.54 43.76 -44.11
CA GLU A 84 11.69 44.88 -45.05
C GLU A 84 12.76 45.88 -44.57
N TYR A 85 12.98 45.99 -43.26
CA TYR A 85 13.95 46.91 -42.63
C TYR A 85 15.27 46.23 -42.24
N ASP A 86 15.33 44.89 -42.21
CA ASP A 86 16.52 44.11 -41.84
C ASP A 86 16.65 42.87 -42.74
N PRO A 87 17.49 42.94 -43.78
CA PRO A 87 17.65 41.88 -44.78
C PRO A 87 18.41 40.67 -44.23
N ILE A 88 18.93 40.70 -43.01
CA ILE A 88 19.71 39.62 -42.41
C ILE A 88 18.82 38.46 -42.10
N GLN A 89 19.18 37.28 -42.57
CA GLN A 89 18.53 36.01 -42.24
C GLN A 89 19.37 35.29 -41.19
N VAL A 90 18.70 34.77 -40.14
CA VAL A 90 19.29 33.84 -39.17
C VAL A 90 18.53 32.50 -39.28
N THR A 91 19.25 31.42 -39.45
CA THR A 91 18.64 30.09 -39.49
C THR A 91 18.84 29.37 -38.16
N LYS A 92 17.86 28.55 -37.78
CA LYS A 92 17.98 27.70 -36.57
C LYS A 92 19.22 26.80 -36.67
N ASP A 93 19.93 26.63 -35.56
CA ASP A 93 21.15 25.83 -35.42
C ASP A 93 22.37 26.40 -36.16
N GLU A 94 22.26 27.64 -36.69
CA GLU A 94 23.37 28.36 -37.30
C GLU A 94 24.34 28.83 -36.19
N LYS A 95 25.65 28.55 -36.39
CA LYS A 95 26.71 29.06 -35.50
C LYS A 95 27.01 30.50 -35.83
N ILE A 96 26.49 31.44 -35.04
CA ILE A 96 26.62 32.89 -35.28
C ILE A 96 28.03 33.35 -34.96
N ILE A 97 28.56 32.98 -33.79
CA ILE A 97 29.96 33.19 -33.42
C ILE A 97 30.56 31.89 -32.89
N ARG A 98 31.87 31.73 -33.09
CA ARG A 98 32.63 30.57 -32.61
C ARG A 98 33.69 31.02 -31.61
N LYS A 99 33.82 30.30 -30.50
CA LYS A 99 34.86 30.52 -29.49
C LYS A 99 36.24 30.59 -30.16
N GLY A 100 37.02 31.62 -29.84
CA GLY A 100 38.38 31.81 -30.35
C GLY A 100 38.48 32.46 -31.73
N PHE A 101 37.35 32.81 -32.37
CA PHE A 101 37.34 33.51 -33.66
C PHE A 101 36.90 34.96 -33.50
N PRO A 102 37.40 35.89 -34.34
CA PRO A 102 36.98 37.29 -34.30
C PRO A 102 35.52 37.44 -34.77
N ILE A 103 34.79 38.33 -34.10
CA ILE A 103 33.41 38.68 -34.43
C ILE A 103 33.44 39.64 -35.65
N THR A 104 32.88 39.18 -36.75
CA THR A 104 32.75 39.99 -37.98
C THR A 104 31.54 40.95 -37.88
N GLU A 105 31.45 41.92 -38.78
CA GLU A 105 30.27 42.80 -38.89
C GLU A 105 28.98 42.01 -39.14
N GLU A 106 29.05 40.99 -40.00
CA GLU A 106 27.93 40.10 -40.32
C GLU A 106 27.48 39.30 -39.06
N ASN A 107 28.46 38.75 -38.35
CA ASN A 107 28.17 38.01 -37.10
C ASN A 107 27.57 38.92 -36.04
N TYR A 108 28.09 40.11 -35.88
CA TYR A 108 27.56 41.11 -34.96
C TYR A 108 26.14 41.56 -35.31
N ALA A 109 25.87 41.75 -36.60
CA ALA A 109 24.55 42.12 -37.08
C ALA A 109 23.53 40.96 -36.82
N LYS A 110 23.96 39.71 -37.01
CA LYS A 110 23.14 38.53 -36.61
C LYS A 110 22.93 38.47 -35.11
N LEU A 111 23.96 38.73 -34.27
CA LEU A 111 23.82 38.81 -32.82
C LEU A 111 22.82 39.91 -32.40
N ARG A 112 22.91 41.11 -33.03
CA ARG A 112 21.97 42.20 -32.79
C ARG A 112 20.55 41.83 -33.12
N LYS A 113 20.32 41.19 -34.28
CA LYS A 113 19.00 40.71 -34.70
C LYS A 113 18.43 39.72 -33.71
N ILE A 114 19.25 38.82 -33.17
CA ILE A 114 18.85 37.88 -32.14
C ILE A 114 18.53 38.61 -30.83
N ALA A 115 19.33 39.59 -30.41
CA ALA A 115 19.13 40.34 -29.17
C ALA A 115 17.89 41.25 -29.21
N GLU A 116 17.56 41.80 -30.37
CA GLU A 116 16.40 42.69 -30.59
C GLU A 116 15.13 41.93 -30.99
N ALA A 117 15.21 40.58 -31.21
CA ALA A 117 14.06 39.78 -31.63
C ALA A 117 12.95 39.82 -30.57
N PRO A 118 11.70 40.12 -30.99
CA PRO A 118 10.57 40.08 -30.06
C PRO A 118 10.36 38.68 -29.53
N THR A 119 10.09 38.60 -28.24
CA THR A 119 9.60 37.35 -27.62
C THR A 119 8.27 36.98 -28.26
N TYR A 120 8.20 35.84 -28.92
CA TYR A 120 6.93 35.30 -29.43
C TYR A 120 6.73 33.88 -28.94
N ILE A 121 5.47 33.46 -28.79
CA ILE A 121 5.14 32.12 -28.34
C ILE A 121 5.12 31.17 -29.56
N ASP A 122 5.91 30.11 -29.52
CA ASP A 122 5.86 29.07 -30.54
C ASP A 122 4.61 28.18 -30.37
N PHE A 123 3.54 28.58 -31.05
CA PHE A 123 2.28 27.83 -31.02
C PHE A 123 2.42 26.39 -31.51
N ARG A 124 3.40 26.08 -32.36
CA ARG A 124 3.66 24.72 -32.81
C ARG A 124 4.27 23.88 -31.70
N ALA A 125 5.24 24.42 -30.98
CA ALA A 125 5.81 23.75 -29.81
C ALA A 125 4.76 23.54 -28.72
N LEU A 126 3.90 24.54 -28.49
CA LEU A 126 2.79 24.42 -27.54
C LEU A 126 1.76 23.37 -27.98
N ALA A 127 1.41 23.31 -29.27
CA ALA A 127 0.52 22.28 -29.80
C ALA A 127 1.12 20.85 -29.66
N ASN A 128 2.43 20.73 -29.90
CA ASN A 128 3.14 19.46 -29.67
C ASN A 128 3.12 19.05 -28.20
N ALA A 129 3.35 20.00 -27.28
CA ALA A 129 3.27 19.77 -25.85
C ALA A 129 1.86 19.33 -25.43
N PHE A 130 0.82 20.00 -25.93
CA PHE A 130 -0.56 19.64 -25.67
C PHE A 130 -0.86 18.20 -26.12
N LEU A 131 -0.48 17.86 -27.35
CA LEU A 131 -0.71 16.52 -27.92
C LEU A 131 0.04 15.43 -27.13
N PHE A 132 1.30 15.71 -26.77
CA PHE A 132 2.10 14.79 -25.95
C PHE A 132 1.47 14.57 -24.56
N LEU A 133 1.11 15.64 -23.86
CA LEU A 133 0.49 15.56 -22.54
C LEU A 133 -0.88 14.87 -22.60
N PHE A 134 -1.66 15.09 -23.66
CA PHE A 134 -2.90 14.37 -23.88
C PHE A 134 -2.68 12.87 -24.04
N LEU A 135 -1.67 12.47 -24.84
CA LEU A 135 -1.29 11.06 -24.98
C LEU A 135 -0.85 10.46 -23.63
N MET A 136 -0.11 11.21 -22.81
CA MET A 136 0.29 10.80 -21.46
C MET A 136 -0.90 10.57 -20.52
N ILE A 137 -1.95 11.41 -20.61
CA ILE A 137 -3.19 11.17 -19.84
C ILE A 137 -3.89 9.89 -20.30
N VAL A 138 -3.98 9.65 -21.61
CA VAL A 138 -4.56 8.39 -22.14
C VAL A 138 -3.78 7.18 -21.63
N LEU A 139 -2.45 7.24 -21.69
CA LEU A 139 -1.58 6.18 -21.17
C LEU A 139 -1.75 6.00 -19.64
N THR A 140 -1.89 7.09 -18.88
CA THR A 140 -2.15 7.04 -17.44
C THR A 140 -3.46 6.30 -17.14
N VAL A 141 -4.54 6.62 -17.84
CA VAL A 141 -5.84 5.93 -17.68
C VAL A 141 -5.71 4.44 -17.99
N PHE A 142 -4.94 4.07 -19.01
CA PHE A 142 -4.70 2.68 -19.34
C PHE A 142 -3.88 1.94 -18.29
N LEU A 143 -2.71 2.48 -17.88
CA LEU A 143 -1.81 1.84 -16.92
C LEU A 143 -2.43 1.70 -15.52
N PHE A 144 -3.18 2.71 -15.06
CA PHE A 144 -3.85 2.68 -13.76
C PHE A 144 -5.28 2.11 -13.82
N SER A 145 -5.67 1.51 -14.94
CA SER A 145 -6.93 0.79 -15.03
C SER A 145 -6.92 -0.46 -14.13
N PRO A 146 -8.10 -0.90 -13.64
CA PRO A 146 -8.19 -2.14 -12.85
C PRO A 146 -7.66 -3.37 -13.58
N TYR A 147 -7.69 -3.35 -14.92
CA TYR A 147 -7.15 -4.42 -15.76
C TYR A 147 -5.62 -4.57 -15.61
N MET A 148 -4.89 -3.44 -15.66
CA MET A 148 -3.42 -3.44 -15.55
C MET A 148 -2.93 -3.51 -14.11
N LEU A 149 -3.62 -2.80 -13.20
CA LEU A 149 -3.21 -2.71 -11.80
C LEU A 149 -3.64 -3.94 -10.97
N GLY A 150 -4.62 -4.73 -11.46
CA GLY A 150 -5.20 -5.87 -10.74
C GLY A 150 -6.14 -5.48 -9.58
N ARG A 151 -6.33 -4.17 -9.33
CA ARG A 151 -7.22 -3.61 -8.31
C ARG A 151 -7.75 -2.24 -8.73
N GLU A 152 -8.79 -1.77 -8.06
CA GLU A 152 -9.24 -0.39 -8.26
C GLU A 152 -8.28 0.59 -7.53
N ILE A 153 -7.91 1.67 -8.22
CA ILE A 153 -7.13 2.75 -7.61
C ILE A 153 -8.04 3.62 -6.74
N LYS A 154 -7.62 3.88 -5.49
CA LYS A 154 -8.33 4.79 -4.59
C LYS A 154 -8.07 6.25 -5.01
N LEU A 155 -9.07 7.12 -4.84
CA LEU A 155 -8.95 8.53 -5.23
C LEU A 155 -7.76 9.23 -4.56
N LYS A 156 -7.50 8.97 -3.27
CA LYS A 156 -6.37 9.53 -2.52
C LYS A 156 -5.01 9.12 -3.11
N GLU A 157 -4.88 7.86 -3.57
CA GLU A 157 -3.67 7.37 -4.25
C GLU A 157 -3.45 8.12 -5.57
N MET A 158 -4.51 8.26 -6.37
CA MET A 158 -4.46 8.97 -7.65
C MET A 158 -4.08 10.45 -7.47
N VAL A 159 -4.65 11.14 -6.49
CA VAL A 159 -4.30 12.53 -6.14
C VAL A 159 -2.83 12.62 -5.76
N PHE A 160 -2.34 11.74 -4.90
CA PHE A 160 -0.96 11.75 -4.44
C PHE A 160 0.04 11.50 -5.58
N ILE A 161 -0.21 10.49 -6.41
CA ILE A 161 0.61 10.18 -7.59
C ILE A 161 0.64 11.36 -8.56
N SER A 162 -0.51 12.01 -8.79
CA SER A 162 -0.62 13.19 -9.66
C SER A 162 0.19 14.38 -9.12
N ILE A 163 0.12 14.64 -7.83
CA ILE A 163 0.92 15.71 -7.19
C ILE A 163 2.40 15.44 -7.35
N LEU A 164 2.86 14.21 -7.05
CA LEU A 164 4.26 13.83 -7.23
C LEU A 164 4.70 13.95 -8.69
N TYR A 165 3.86 13.54 -9.64
CA TYR A 165 4.16 13.66 -11.05
C TYR A 165 4.36 15.13 -11.47
N VAL A 166 3.46 16.02 -11.06
CA VAL A 166 3.56 17.46 -11.34
C VAL A 166 4.81 18.06 -10.70
N ILE A 167 5.14 17.70 -9.45
CA ILE A 167 6.34 18.19 -8.77
C ILE A 167 7.62 17.75 -9.50
N VAL A 168 7.76 16.45 -9.80
CA VAL A 168 8.94 15.91 -10.47
C VAL A 168 9.07 16.51 -11.89
N TYR A 169 7.95 16.64 -12.61
CA TYR A 169 7.91 17.28 -13.93
C TYR A 169 8.38 18.74 -13.86
N ALA A 170 7.87 19.52 -12.89
CA ALA A 170 8.25 20.92 -12.70
C ALA A 170 9.73 21.08 -12.33
N VAL A 171 10.24 20.26 -11.39
CA VAL A 171 11.66 20.28 -10.99
C VAL A 171 12.55 19.94 -12.19
N THR A 172 12.18 18.93 -12.97
CA THR A 172 12.95 18.54 -14.16
C THR A 172 12.95 19.67 -15.21
N THR A 173 11.78 20.26 -15.49
CA THR A 173 11.67 21.39 -16.42
C THR A 173 12.49 22.58 -15.97
N PHE A 174 12.47 22.91 -14.66
CA PHE A 174 13.32 23.99 -14.14
C PHE A 174 14.81 23.65 -14.26
N ALA A 175 15.19 22.40 -13.97
CA ALA A 175 16.59 21.97 -14.05
C ALA A 175 17.19 22.13 -15.45
N THR A 176 16.41 21.94 -16.53
CA THR A 176 16.89 22.14 -17.91
C THR A 176 17.27 23.59 -18.23
N LYS A 177 16.96 24.56 -17.35
CA LYS A 177 17.31 25.98 -17.51
C LYS A 177 18.52 26.38 -16.69
N VAL A 178 19.01 25.52 -15.82
CA VAL A 178 20.17 25.79 -14.98
C VAL A 178 21.44 25.33 -15.71
N PRO A 179 22.45 26.22 -15.90
CA PRO A 179 23.66 25.88 -16.65
C PRO A 179 24.38 24.61 -16.19
N ALA A 180 24.34 24.30 -14.88
CA ALA A 180 24.98 23.12 -14.31
C ALA A 180 24.33 21.79 -14.76
N PHE A 181 23.08 21.81 -15.25
CA PHE A 181 22.32 20.63 -15.62
C PHE A 181 21.93 20.56 -17.10
N LEU A 182 22.60 21.34 -17.96
CA LEU A 182 22.33 21.36 -19.40
C LEU A 182 22.77 20.06 -20.11
N SER A 183 23.79 19.38 -19.61
CA SER A 183 24.18 18.09 -20.17
C SER A 183 23.19 16.99 -19.79
N GLN A 184 22.95 16.06 -20.72
CA GLN A 184 22.05 14.93 -20.49
C GLN A 184 22.45 14.08 -19.27
N PHE A 185 23.74 13.96 -18.98
CA PHE A 185 24.25 13.25 -17.80
C PHE A 185 24.05 14.05 -16.51
N ALA A 186 24.35 15.35 -16.51
CA ALA A 186 24.19 16.19 -15.33
C ALA A 186 22.71 16.33 -14.91
N LEU A 187 21.78 16.33 -15.88
CA LEU A 187 20.34 16.39 -15.60
C LEU A 187 19.89 15.20 -14.75
N THR A 188 20.47 14.00 -14.93
CA THR A 188 20.11 12.81 -14.14
C THR A 188 20.34 12.98 -12.64
N ALA A 189 21.30 13.82 -12.25
CA ALA A 189 21.67 14.02 -10.85
C ALA A 189 20.61 14.79 -10.03
N ILE A 190 19.72 15.54 -10.69
CA ILE A 190 18.76 16.40 -9.99
C ILE A 190 17.32 15.88 -10.02
N ILE A 191 16.96 14.97 -10.94
CA ILE A 191 15.59 14.49 -11.09
C ILE A 191 15.16 13.64 -9.88
N PRO A 192 14.14 14.05 -9.08
CA PRO A 192 13.76 13.36 -7.86
C PRO A 192 12.77 12.21 -8.12
N SER A 193 12.91 11.49 -9.24
CA SER A 193 11.99 10.40 -9.62
C SER A 193 12.06 9.19 -8.68
N THR A 194 13.26 8.89 -8.16
CA THR A 194 13.50 7.81 -7.19
C THR A 194 12.81 8.09 -5.86
N PHE A 195 12.86 9.31 -5.36
CA PHE A 195 12.11 9.74 -4.18
C PHE A 195 10.62 9.49 -4.34
N ALA A 196 10.04 9.91 -5.47
CA ALA A 196 8.62 9.70 -5.75
C ALA A 196 8.28 8.21 -5.85
N ALA A 197 9.09 7.41 -6.56
CA ALA A 197 8.89 5.97 -6.69
C ALA A 197 8.97 5.23 -5.34
N MET A 198 9.91 5.61 -4.45
CA MET A 198 10.02 5.08 -3.09
C MET A 198 8.76 5.35 -2.28
N LEU A 199 8.28 6.60 -2.25
CA LEU A 199 7.06 6.96 -1.52
C LEU A 199 5.83 6.22 -2.03
N ILE A 200 5.64 6.14 -3.35
CA ILE A 200 4.50 5.42 -3.94
C ILE A 200 4.56 3.93 -3.59
N THR A 201 5.76 3.34 -3.61
CA THR A 201 5.94 1.92 -3.26
C THR A 201 5.51 1.62 -1.83
N VAL A 202 5.97 2.42 -0.87
CA VAL A 202 5.70 2.20 0.56
C VAL A 202 4.26 2.51 0.93
N LEU A 203 3.70 3.60 0.37
CA LEU A 203 2.36 4.07 0.75
C LEU A 203 1.24 3.30 0.05
N PHE A 204 1.49 2.74 -1.14
CA PHE A 204 0.43 2.10 -1.94
C PHE A 204 0.85 0.73 -2.48
N SER A 205 1.69 0.69 -3.52
CA SER A 205 2.14 -0.59 -4.10
C SER A 205 3.34 -0.43 -5.04
N GLN A 206 4.10 -1.52 -5.17
CA GLN A 206 5.19 -1.60 -6.15
C GLN A 206 4.67 -1.40 -7.60
N SER A 207 3.51 -1.96 -7.95
CA SER A 207 2.94 -1.84 -9.30
C SER A 207 2.62 -0.39 -9.65
N SER A 208 2.01 0.36 -8.71
CA SER A 208 1.74 1.80 -8.90
C SER A 208 3.03 2.60 -9.11
N ALA A 209 4.10 2.27 -8.38
CA ALA A 209 5.41 2.92 -8.55
C ALA A 209 6.07 2.60 -9.90
N VAL A 210 5.94 1.36 -10.39
CA VAL A 210 6.45 0.97 -11.72
C VAL A 210 5.70 1.73 -12.82
N PHE A 211 4.37 1.83 -12.76
CA PHE A 211 3.60 2.58 -13.74
C PHE A 211 3.91 4.08 -13.69
N PHE A 212 4.06 4.64 -12.49
CA PHE A 212 4.56 6.01 -12.32
C PHE A 212 5.94 6.20 -12.97
N SER A 213 6.87 5.25 -12.80
CA SER A 213 8.22 5.32 -13.35
C SER A 213 8.22 5.34 -14.88
N ILE A 214 7.35 4.54 -15.52
CA ILE A 214 7.16 4.53 -16.97
C ILE A 214 6.65 5.90 -17.45
N LEU A 215 5.58 6.41 -16.83
CA LEU A 215 5.03 7.71 -17.19
C LEU A 215 6.03 8.84 -16.97
N MET A 216 6.76 8.81 -15.85
CA MET A 216 7.73 9.86 -15.53
C MET A 216 8.93 9.84 -16.49
N SER A 217 9.41 8.65 -16.88
CA SER A 217 10.51 8.53 -17.85
C SER A 217 10.13 9.11 -19.22
N LEU A 218 8.89 8.88 -19.68
CA LEU A 218 8.38 9.48 -20.90
C LEU A 218 8.21 11.01 -20.76
N GLY A 219 7.74 11.49 -19.60
CA GLY A 219 7.69 12.92 -19.29
C GLY A 219 9.08 13.58 -19.37
N VAL A 220 10.08 12.92 -18.78
CA VAL A 220 11.48 13.39 -18.83
C VAL A 220 12.04 13.35 -20.26
N LEU A 221 11.69 12.35 -21.06
CA LEU A 221 12.07 12.29 -22.47
C LEU A 221 11.59 13.53 -23.24
N PHE A 222 10.37 13.95 -23.00
CA PHE A 222 9.81 15.14 -23.63
C PHE A 222 10.51 16.43 -23.14
N ILE A 223 10.68 16.58 -21.82
CA ILE A 223 11.33 17.75 -21.19
C ILE A 223 12.78 17.89 -21.68
N SER A 224 13.51 16.78 -21.79
CA SER A 224 14.91 16.76 -22.24
C SER A 224 15.09 16.86 -23.75
N SER A 225 14.04 17.25 -24.50
CA SER A 225 14.09 17.34 -25.98
C SER A 225 14.49 16.01 -26.64
N PHE A 226 13.91 14.90 -26.17
CA PHE A 226 14.12 13.53 -26.65
C PHE A 226 15.55 13.00 -26.42
N GLN A 227 16.27 13.50 -25.43
CA GLN A 227 17.55 12.92 -25.03
C GLN A 227 17.33 11.56 -24.34
N PRO A 228 18.02 10.49 -24.75
CA PRO A 228 17.75 9.13 -24.25
C PRO A 228 18.28 8.89 -22.82
N VAL A 229 19.40 9.51 -22.44
CA VAL A 229 20.08 9.26 -21.15
C VAL A 229 19.18 9.58 -19.94
N PRO A 230 18.58 10.77 -19.82
CA PRO A 230 17.72 11.07 -18.66
C PRO A 230 16.50 10.16 -18.61
N CYS A 231 15.90 9.84 -19.75
CA CYS A 231 14.73 8.96 -19.84
C CYS A 231 15.06 7.54 -19.34
N LEU A 232 16.09 6.92 -19.90
CA LEU A 232 16.51 5.56 -19.55
C LEU A 232 17.00 5.49 -18.09
N PHE A 233 17.75 6.49 -17.66
CA PHE A 233 18.20 6.57 -16.27
C PHE A 233 17.03 6.63 -15.29
N VAL A 234 16.07 7.53 -15.52
CA VAL A 234 14.86 7.66 -14.68
C VAL A 234 14.07 6.36 -14.66
N LEU A 235 13.88 5.71 -15.81
CA LEU A 235 13.19 4.43 -15.90
C LEU A 235 13.87 3.35 -15.05
N CYS A 236 15.16 3.11 -15.30
CA CYS A 236 15.92 2.06 -14.61
C CYS A 236 16.02 2.33 -13.11
N SER A 237 16.39 3.55 -12.72
CA SER A 237 16.60 3.94 -11.34
C SER A 237 15.31 3.89 -10.53
N SER A 238 14.20 4.41 -11.08
CA SER A 238 12.91 4.41 -10.37
C SER A 238 12.30 3.01 -10.24
N ILE A 239 12.40 2.15 -11.26
CA ILE A 239 11.95 0.75 -11.17
C ILE A 239 12.82 -0.02 -10.18
N ALA A 240 14.15 0.17 -10.21
CA ALA A 240 15.06 -0.44 -9.23
C ALA A 240 14.71 -0.02 -7.81
N SER A 241 14.46 1.29 -7.59
CA SER A 241 14.06 1.81 -6.28
C SER A 241 12.75 1.17 -5.79
N ALA A 242 11.73 1.09 -6.65
CA ALA A 242 10.47 0.44 -6.33
C ALA A 242 10.65 -1.03 -5.94
N LYS A 243 11.53 -1.76 -6.65
CA LYS A 243 11.80 -3.19 -6.36
C LYS A 243 12.58 -3.39 -5.05
N ILE A 244 13.59 -2.56 -4.80
CA ILE A 244 14.40 -2.66 -3.58
C ILE A 244 13.55 -2.32 -2.36
N VAL A 245 12.80 -1.20 -2.42
CA VAL A 245 11.98 -0.71 -1.33
C VAL A 245 10.77 -1.59 -1.04
N SER A 246 10.23 -2.31 -2.02
CA SER A 246 9.11 -3.24 -1.80
C SER A 246 9.43 -4.41 -0.86
N LYS A 247 10.71 -4.64 -0.55
CA LYS A 247 11.18 -5.69 0.36
C LYS A 247 11.57 -5.17 1.74
N THR A 248 11.45 -3.88 1.99
CA THR A 248 11.82 -3.27 3.27
C THR A 248 10.73 -3.51 4.30
N GLU A 249 11.11 -3.98 5.49
CA GLU A 249 10.21 -4.20 6.62
C GLU A 249 10.44 -3.20 7.75
N LYS A 250 11.69 -2.75 7.90
CA LYS A 250 12.10 -1.80 8.95
C LYS A 250 12.53 -0.47 8.36
N ARG A 251 12.37 0.61 9.12
CA ARG A 251 12.81 1.95 8.69
C ARG A 251 14.30 2.00 8.34
N ILE A 252 15.15 1.23 9.02
CA ILE A 252 16.58 1.15 8.72
C ILE A 252 16.85 0.51 7.35
N ASP A 253 15.99 -0.39 6.88
CA ASP A 253 16.14 -1.04 5.58
C ASP A 253 16.04 -0.03 4.44
N MET A 254 15.28 1.08 4.63
CA MET A 254 15.22 2.19 3.67
C MET A 254 16.57 2.88 3.50
N VAL A 255 17.36 3.00 4.58
CA VAL A 255 18.72 3.56 4.51
C VAL A 255 19.63 2.63 3.70
N PHE A 256 19.57 1.33 3.96
CA PHE A 256 20.33 0.35 3.17
C PHE A 256 19.86 0.32 1.70
N ALA A 257 18.55 0.40 1.48
CA ALA A 257 17.97 0.48 0.13
C ALA A 257 18.52 1.70 -0.64
N SER A 258 18.64 2.86 0.01
CA SER A 258 19.18 4.08 -0.63
C SER A 258 20.68 3.97 -0.95
N VAL A 259 21.47 3.29 -0.12
CA VAL A 259 22.90 3.02 -0.40
C VAL A 259 23.03 2.05 -1.59
N ILE A 260 22.27 0.96 -1.60
CA ILE A 260 22.25 0.02 -2.74
C ILE A 260 21.87 0.74 -4.03
N LEU A 261 20.83 1.59 -3.98
CA LEU A 261 20.38 2.36 -5.12
C LEU A 261 21.44 3.37 -5.60
N ALA A 262 22.17 4.02 -4.68
CA ALA A 262 23.27 4.91 -5.03
C ALA A 262 24.34 4.20 -5.86
N ILE A 263 24.72 2.99 -5.46
CA ILE A 263 25.68 2.15 -6.20
C ILE A 263 25.12 1.75 -7.57
N LEU A 264 23.86 1.30 -7.62
CA LEU A 264 23.20 0.93 -8.88
C LEU A 264 23.08 2.11 -9.84
N ASN A 265 22.79 3.29 -9.34
CA ASN A 265 22.67 4.49 -10.17
C ASN A 265 24.01 4.89 -10.80
N ILE A 266 25.13 4.73 -10.08
CA ILE A 266 26.48 4.90 -10.65
C ILE A 266 26.69 3.89 -11.79
N ILE A 267 26.34 2.61 -11.58
CA ILE A 267 26.49 1.56 -12.59
C ILE A 267 25.59 1.86 -13.81
N PHE A 268 24.33 2.27 -13.60
CA PHE A 268 23.43 2.64 -14.70
C PHE A 268 23.97 3.81 -15.51
N LEU A 269 24.45 4.85 -14.85
CA LEU A 269 24.98 6.02 -15.52
C LEU A 269 26.25 5.67 -16.32
N PHE A 270 27.14 4.87 -15.75
CA PHE A 270 28.34 4.40 -16.44
C PHE A 270 27.99 3.54 -17.65
N ALA A 271 27.04 2.63 -17.53
CA ALA A 271 26.57 1.83 -18.67
C ALA A 271 25.96 2.71 -19.78
N LEU A 272 25.17 3.72 -19.42
CA LEU A 272 24.57 4.65 -20.37
C LEU A 272 25.62 5.51 -21.08
N SER A 273 26.69 5.92 -20.39
CA SER A 273 27.80 6.68 -21.01
C SER A 273 28.52 5.87 -22.10
N ILE A 274 28.70 4.57 -21.88
CA ILE A 274 29.29 3.67 -22.88
C ILE A 274 28.33 3.47 -24.07
N ILE A 275 27.03 3.26 -23.81
CA ILE A 275 26.03 2.98 -24.87
C ILE A 275 25.85 4.18 -25.80
N VAL A 276 25.78 5.38 -25.24
CA VAL A 276 25.51 6.59 -26.01
C VAL A 276 26.78 7.10 -26.72
N ASN A 277 27.96 6.66 -26.26
CA ASN A 277 29.26 7.00 -26.83
C ASN A 277 29.40 8.51 -27.08
N ASP A 278 28.95 9.30 -26.10
CA ASP A 278 28.99 10.75 -26.15
C ASP A 278 30.29 11.21 -25.47
N ASP A 279 31.12 11.99 -26.20
CA ASP A 279 32.34 12.61 -25.70
C ASP A 279 32.06 13.72 -24.65
N ALA A 280 30.78 13.91 -24.27
CA ALA A 280 30.40 14.85 -23.23
C ALA A 280 31.07 14.47 -21.89
N GLU A 281 31.71 15.42 -21.26
CA GLU A 281 32.46 15.27 -20.03
C GLU A 281 31.59 14.62 -18.91
N PHE A 282 31.78 13.34 -18.76
CA PHE A 282 31.26 12.54 -17.66
C PHE A 282 32.16 12.76 -16.44
N GLY A 283 31.97 13.89 -15.77
CA GLY A 283 32.82 14.28 -14.67
C GLY A 283 32.48 13.58 -13.33
N PRO A 284 33.44 13.49 -12.40
CA PRO A 284 33.21 12.89 -11.07
C PRO A 284 32.08 13.57 -10.28
N PHE A 285 31.78 14.83 -10.56
CA PHE A 285 30.66 15.58 -9.97
C PHE A 285 29.29 14.99 -10.35
N VAL A 286 29.13 14.47 -11.56
CA VAL A 286 27.87 13.86 -12.00
C VAL A 286 27.66 12.53 -11.30
N LEU A 287 28.72 11.71 -11.19
CA LEU A 287 28.67 10.45 -10.43
C LEU A 287 28.30 10.68 -8.97
N PHE A 288 28.97 11.64 -8.34
CA PHE A 288 28.68 12.03 -6.96
C PHE A 288 27.23 12.55 -6.83
N GLY A 289 26.79 13.40 -7.76
CA GLY A 289 25.43 13.95 -7.78
C GLY A 289 24.37 12.88 -7.89
N VAL A 290 24.56 11.88 -8.76
CA VAL A 290 23.63 10.76 -8.95
C VAL A 290 23.57 9.86 -7.71
N ALA A 291 24.72 9.56 -7.10
CA ALA A 291 24.78 8.80 -5.85
C ALA A 291 24.11 9.55 -4.70
N LEU A 292 24.40 10.85 -4.59
CA LEU A 292 23.83 11.73 -3.58
C LEU A 292 22.30 11.86 -3.75
N ASN A 293 21.81 11.99 -4.99
CA ASN A 293 20.38 12.01 -5.29
C ASN A 293 19.66 10.76 -4.75
N ALA A 294 20.21 9.57 -5.02
CA ALA A 294 19.63 8.32 -4.52
C ALA A 294 19.62 8.25 -3.00
N PHE A 295 20.71 8.63 -2.35
CA PHE A 295 20.83 8.63 -0.89
C PHE A 295 19.88 9.64 -0.24
N ILE A 296 19.87 10.88 -0.72
CA ILE A 296 18.98 11.94 -0.24
C ILE A 296 17.52 11.56 -0.48
N SER A 297 17.19 10.94 -1.61
CA SER A 297 15.84 10.46 -1.91
C SER A 297 15.33 9.49 -0.84
N GLY A 298 16.16 8.55 -0.38
CA GLY A 298 15.78 7.63 0.69
C GLY A 298 15.60 8.31 2.05
N ILE A 299 16.49 9.23 2.41
CA ILE A 299 16.38 10.00 3.66
C ILE A 299 15.13 10.87 3.66
N PHE A 300 14.85 11.56 2.56
CA PHE A 300 13.64 12.38 2.43
C PHE A 300 12.38 11.50 2.42
N ALA A 301 12.41 10.35 1.73
CA ALA A 301 11.31 9.42 1.77
C ALA A 301 10.97 9.01 3.22
N LEU A 302 11.97 8.67 4.04
CA LEU A 302 11.78 8.38 5.47
C LEU A 302 11.21 9.57 6.24
N GLY A 303 11.73 10.78 5.99
CA GLY A 303 11.29 11.99 6.69
C GLY A 303 9.84 12.35 6.39
N PHE A 304 9.42 12.23 5.14
CA PHE A 304 8.06 12.54 4.70
C PHE A 304 7.06 11.41 4.95
N LEU A 305 7.52 10.18 5.15
CA LEU A 305 6.67 9.00 5.24
C LEU A 305 5.65 9.12 6.39
N THR A 306 6.10 9.38 7.62
CA THR A 306 5.24 9.43 8.81
C THR A 306 4.11 10.48 8.71
N PRO A 307 4.38 11.75 8.31
CA PRO A 307 3.30 12.71 8.08
C PRO A 307 2.37 12.29 6.94
N LEU A 308 2.89 11.70 5.85
CA LEU A 308 2.07 11.24 4.73
C LEU A 308 1.19 10.04 5.11
N GLU A 309 1.70 9.08 5.86
CA GLU A 309 0.91 7.97 6.41
C GLU A 309 -0.28 8.47 7.24
N SER A 310 -0.07 9.51 8.05
CA SER A 310 -1.12 10.12 8.87
C SER A 310 -2.16 10.87 8.02
N ILE A 311 -1.73 11.66 7.03
CA ILE A 311 -2.61 12.46 6.16
C ILE A 311 -3.42 11.54 5.24
N LEU A 312 -2.77 10.56 4.62
CA LEU A 312 -3.41 9.65 3.66
C LEU A 312 -4.18 8.53 4.35
N ASN A 313 -3.95 8.30 5.64
CA ASN A 313 -4.50 7.20 6.43
C ASN A 313 -4.36 5.84 5.71
N THR A 314 -3.13 5.50 5.31
CA THR A 314 -2.78 4.25 4.60
C THR A 314 -2.15 3.23 5.53
N ALA A 315 -2.38 1.94 5.24
CA ALA A 315 -1.75 0.80 5.91
C ALA A 315 -0.37 0.50 5.29
N SER A 316 0.60 1.42 5.43
CA SER A 316 1.97 1.13 5.02
C SER A 316 2.59 0.03 5.88
N VAL A 317 3.62 -0.64 5.36
CA VAL A 317 4.34 -1.69 6.11
C VAL A 317 4.85 -1.16 7.45
N PHE A 318 5.43 0.04 7.48
CA PHE A 318 5.98 0.62 8.71
C PHE A 318 4.90 0.97 9.73
N ARG A 319 3.77 1.52 9.28
CA ARG A 319 2.64 1.83 10.17
C ARG A 319 2.00 0.56 10.73
N LEU A 320 1.87 -0.49 9.92
CA LEU A 320 1.41 -1.80 10.39
C LEU A 320 2.39 -2.42 11.39
N MET A 321 3.71 -2.28 11.17
CA MET A 321 4.72 -2.74 12.13
C MET A 321 4.62 -1.98 13.46
N ASP A 322 4.44 -0.66 13.43
CA ASP A 322 4.24 0.14 14.64
C ASP A 322 2.96 -0.30 15.39
N LEU A 323 1.87 -0.62 14.66
CA LEU A 323 0.62 -1.13 15.24
C LEU A 323 0.70 -2.58 15.73
N SER A 324 1.67 -3.35 15.27
CA SER A 324 1.89 -4.73 15.70
C SER A 324 2.66 -4.83 17.03
N ASP A 325 3.07 -3.69 17.63
CA ASP A 325 3.73 -3.67 18.93
C ASP A 325 2.75 -4.01 20.06
N LEU A 326 2.92 -5.19 20.65
CA LEU A 326 2.12 -5.67 21.78
C LEU A 326 2.38 -4.87 23.08
N ASN A 327 3.43 -4.07 23.12
CA ASN A 327 3.71 -3.14 24.22
C ASN A 327 2.94 -1.81 24.13
N SER A 328 2.21 -1.60 23.04
CA SER A 328 1.40 -0.40 22.84
C SER A 328 0.37 -0.22 23.98
N PRO A 329 0.01 1.02 24.34
CA PRO A 329 -0.98 1.28 25.40
C PRO A 329 -2.32 0.57 25.16
N THR A 330 -2.73 0.43 23.90
CA THR A 330 -3.98 -0.23 23.51
C THR A 330 -3.92 -1.73 23.77
N MET A 331 -2.84 -2.41 23.36
CA MET A 331 -2.67 -3.84 23.61
C MET A 331 -2.54 -4.16 25.11
N LYS A 332 -1.80 -3.35 25.87
CA LYS A 332 -1.74 -3.48 27.34
C LYS A 332 -3.09 -3.29 28.00
N ARG A 333 -3.87 -2.29 27.56
CA ARG A 333 -5.23 -2.12 28.08
C ARG A 333 -6.10 -3.33 27.78
N MET A 334 -6.01 -3.88 26.57
CA MET A 334 -6.78 -5.08 26.17
C MET A 334 -6.40 -6.28 27.04
N LEU A 335 -5.10 -6.51 27.27
CA LEU A 335 -4.61 -7.59 28.14
C LEU A 335 -5.14 -7.48 29.58
N ILE A 336 -5.22 -6.27 30.14
CA ILE A 336 -5.67 -6.05 31.53
C ILE A 336 -7.19 -6.10 31.65
N THR A 337 -7.92 -5.48 30.70
CA THR A 337 -9.37 -5.29 30.80
C THR A 337 -10.16 -6.48 30.22
N ALA A 338 -9.65 -7.12 29.17
CA ALA A 338 -10.31 -8.24 28.48
C ALA A 338 -9.27 -9.31 28.08
N PRO A 339 -8.67 -10.02 29.06
CA PRO A 339 -7.59 -10.98 28.80
C PRO A 339 -8.01 -12.13 27.90
N GLY A 340 -9.26 -12.56 27.95
CA GLY A 340 -9.80 -13.59 27.06
C GLY A 340 -9.84 -13.10 25.61
N THR A 341 -10.35 -11.89 25.37
CA THR A 341 -10.36 -11.27 24.03
C THR A 341 -8.93 -11.05 23.52
N TYR A 342 -8.00 -10.63 24.38
CA TYR A 342 -6.59 -10.50 24.00
C TYR A 342 -6.00 -11.82 23.48
N ASN A 343 -6.16 -12.92 24.25
CA ASN A 343 -5.64 -14.24 23.87
C ASN A 343 -6.32 -14.78 22.59
N HIS A 344 -7.61 -14.55 22.45
CA HIS A 344 -8.38 -14.85 21.24
C HIS A 344 -7.80 -14.12 20.03
N SER A 345 -7.65 -12.81 20.12
CA SER A 345 -7.10 -11.97 19.04
C SER A 345 -5.68 -12.39 18.64
N MET A 346 -4.84 -12.83 19.59
CA MET A 346 -3.51 -13.37 19.29
C MET A 346 -3.56 -14.66 18.48
N MET A 347 -4.48 -15.56 18.81
CA MET A 347 -4.65 -16.82 18.07
C MET A 347 -5.24 -16.56 16.68
N VAL A 348 -6.27 -15.72 16.58
CA VAL A 348 -6.85 -15.30 15.29
C VAL A 348 -5.77 -14.66 14.40
N ALA A 349 -4.92 -13.79 14.98
CA ALA A 349 -3.82 -13.17 14.25
C ALA A 349 -2.80 -14.19 13.72
N THR A 350 -2.46 -15.20 14.53
CA THR A 350 -1.54 -16.27 14.12
C THR A 350 -2.11 -17.07 12.94
N LEU A 351 -3.40 -17.42 13.02
CA LEU A 351 -4.11 -18.14 11.96
C LEU A 351 -4.19 -17.29 10.67
N ALA A 352 -4.64 -16.04 10.80
CA ALA A 352 -4.83 -15.14 9.67
C ALA A 352 -3.52 -14.76 8.97
N GLU A 353 -2.45 -14.48 9.72
CA GLU A 353 -1.13 -14.17 9.18
C GLU A 353 -0.57 -15.33 8.36
N SER A 354 -0.60 -16.56 8.93
CA SER A 354 -0.11 -17.76 8.25
C SER A 354 -0.88 -18.02 6.95
N ALA A 355 -2.20 -18.03 7.02
CA ALA A 355 -3.04 -18.28 5.86
C ALA A 355 -2.87 -17.21 4.77
N CYS A 356 -2.83 -15.92 5.14
CA CYS A 356 -2.59 -14.83 4.19
C CYS A 356 -1.22 -14.94 3.51
N SER A 357 -0.17 -15.34 4.25
CA SER A 357 1.16 -15.57 3.69
C SER A 357 1.15 -16.67 2.63
N GLU A 358 0.44 -17.77 2.87
CA GLU A 358 0.39 -18.92 1.95
C GLU A 358 -0.43 -18.61 0.68
N ILE A 359 -1.48 -17.79 0.76
CA ILE A 359 -2.27 -17.37 -0.42
C ILE A 359 -1.74 -16.13 -1.13
N GLY A 360 -0.59 -15.56 -0.67
CA GLY A 360 0.02 -14.37 -1.25
C GLY A 360 -0.76 -13.08 -1.00
N ALA A 361 -1.57 -13.02 0.08
CA ALA A 361 -2.23 -11.81 0.58
C ALA A 361 -1.33 -11.05 1.58
N ASN A 362 -1.77 -9.89 2.07
CA ASN A 362 -1.00 -9.09 3.03
C ASN A 362 -1.08 -9.68 4.44
N ALA A 363 -0.12 -10.56 4.78
CA ALA A 363 -0.05 -11.25 6.06
C ALA A 363 0.07 -10.27 7.25
N LEU A 364 0.84 -9.18 7.11
CA LEU A 364 0.99 -8.19 8.16
C LEU A 364 -0.30 -7.40 8.42
N LEU A 365 -1.05 -7.06 7.38
CA LEU A 365 -2.35 -6.41 7.51
C LEU A 365 -3.36 -7.34 8.20
N ALA A 366 -3.39 -8.62 7.81
CA ALA A 366 -4.26 -9.61 8.45
C ALA A 366 -3.93 -9.79 9.93
N ARG A 367 -2.65 -9.89 10.31
CA ARG A 367 -2.19 -9.94 11.70
C ARG A 367 -2.64 -8.72 12.50
N VAL A 368 -2.37 -7.52 12.00
CA VAL A 368 -2.74 -6.28 12.69
C VAL A 368 -4.25 -6.14 12.75
N GLY A 369 -4.97 -6.41 11.66
CA GLY A 369 -6.43 -6.43 11.63
C GLY A 369 -7.01 -7.34 12.69
N ALA A 370 -6.46 -8.55 12.83
CA ALA A 370 -6.85 -9.51 13.85
C ALA A 370 -6.54 -9.05 15.29
N TYR A 371 -5.44 -8.32 15.52
CA TYR A 371 -5.17 -7.76 16.87
C TYR A 371 -6.25 -6.80 17.32
N TYR A 372 -6.84 -6.03 16.40
CA TYR A 372 -7.78 -4.96 16.71
C TYR A 372 -9.24 -5.31 16.37
N HIS A 373 -9.55 -6.45 15.71
CA HIS A 373 -10.90 -6.74 15.22
C HIS A 373 -11.97 -6.64 16.31
N ASP A 374 -11.63 -7.06 17.50
CA ASP A 374 -12.50 -7.14 18.68
C ASP A 374 -12.27 -6.02 19.71
N ILE A 375 -11.59 -4.93 19.36
CA ILE A 375 -11.27 -3.84 20.29
C ILE A 375 -12.51 -3.19 20.92
N GLY A 376 -13.67 -3.31 20.29
CA GLY A 376 -14.94 -2.81 20.80
C GLY A 376 -15.47 -3.58 22.02
N LYS A 377 -15.02 -4.81 22.26
CA LYS A 377 -15.38 -5.62 23.43
C LYS A 377 -14.85 -5.02 24.74
N LEU A 378 -13.84 -4.14 24.67
CA LEU A 378 -13.25 -3.46 25.83
C LEU A 378 -14.24 -2.57 26.62
N GLU A 379 -15.37 -2.20 26.04
CA GLU A 379 -16.38 -1.38 26.70
C GLU A 379 -17.26 -2.19 27.66
N GLN A 380 -17.48 -3.49 27.37
CA GLN A 380 -18.32 -4.38 28.15
C GLN A 380 -17.79 -5.82 28.07
N PRO A 381 -16.54 -6.09 28.53
CA PRO A 381 -15.87 -7.37 28.30
C PRO A 381 -16.61 -8.55 28.95
N GLU A 382 -17.32 -8.34 30.03
CA GLU A 382 -18.05 -9.35 30.78
C GLU A 382 -19.24 -9.98 30.05
N TYR A 383 -19.69 -9.39 28.96
CA TYR A 383 -20.72 -9.99 28.10
C TYR A 383 -20.16 -10.99 27.08
N PHE A 384 -18.84 -11.08 26.94
CA PHE A 384 -18.20 -12.00 25.99
C PHE A 384 -17.65 -13.22 26.71
N VAL A 385 -18.04 -14.41 26.24
CA VAL A 385 -17.80 -15.71 26.89
C VAL A 385 -16.34 -15.93 27.28
N GLU A 386 -15.41 -15.48 26.42
CA GLU A 386 -13.98 -15.62 26.65
C GLU A 386 -13.45 -14.83 27.85
N ASN A 387 -14.19 -13.82 28.34
CA ASN A 387 -13.83 -12.99 29.51
C ASN A 387 -14.67 -13.32 30.76
N GLN A 388 -15.65 -14.22 30.66
CA GLN A 388 -16.53 -14.55 31.78
C GLN A 388 -15.82 -15.46 32.79
N THR A 389 -15.93 -15.11 34.09
CA THR A 389 -15.38 -15.88 35.20
C THR A 389 -16.47 -16.39 36.15
N GLN A 390 -17.64 -15.72 36.20
CA GLN A 390 -18.73 -16.02 37.10
C GLN A 390 -20.08 -15.94 36.37
N GLY A 391 -20.56 -17.10 35.87
CA GLY A 391 -21.86 -17.16 35.19
C GLY A 391 -21.92 -16.40 33.86
N ASN A 392 -22.99 -16.61 33.11
CA ASN A 392 -23.19 -15.98 31.80
C ASN A 392 -24.18 -14.80 31.93
N LYS A 393 -23.72 -13.57 31.79
CA LYS A 393 -24.57 -12.36 31.88
C LYS A 393 -25.72 -12.33 30.85
N HIS A 394 -25.63 -13.13 29.79
CA HIS A 394 -26.70 -13.26 28.82
C HIS A 394 -27.90 -14.10 29.32
N ASP A 395 -27.76 -14.80 30.44
CA ASP A 395 -28.87 -15.56 31.00
C ASP A 395 -29.84 -14.65 31.78
N ASP A 396 -29.38 -13.49 32.22
CA ASP A 396 -30.17 -12.48 32.96
C ASP A 396 -30.95 -11.52 32.04
N ILE A 397 -30.75 -11.62 30.70
CA ILE A 397 -31.36 -10.72 29.72
C ILE A 397 -32.01 -11.52 28.58
N ASN A 398 -32.99 -10.88 27.89
CA ASN A 398 -33.66 -11.52 26.77
C ASN A 398 -32.72 -11.66 25.54
N PRO A 399 -33.01 -12.62 24.63
CA PRO A 399 -32.17 -12.89 23.45
C PRO A 399 -31.97 -11.65 22.55
N SER A 400 -32.96 -10.81 22.37
CA SER A 400 -32.89 -9.61 21.53
C SER A 400 -31.91 -8.58 22.13
N LEU A 401 -31.93 -8.37 23.45
CA LEU A 401 -30.96 -7.49 24.12
C LEU A 401 -29.55 -8.08 24.05
N SER A 402 -29.39 -9.39 24.21
CA SER A 402 -28.12 -10.09 24.04
C SER A 402 -27.52 -9.83 22.66
N VAL A 403 -28.32 -9.96 21.61
CA VAL A 403 -27.91 -9.66 20.23
C VAL A 403 -27.52 -8.19 20.05
N SER A 404 -28.27 -7.27 20.65
CA SER A 404 -27.94 -5.82 20.63
C SER A 404 -26.57 -5.54 21.24
N VAL A 405 -26.26 -6.18 22.39
CA VAL A 405 -24.95 -6.06 23.04
C VAL A 405 -23.85 -6.62 22.14
N LEU A 406 -24.05 -7.83 21.60
CA LEU A 406 -23.07 -8.44 20.70
C LEU A 406 -22.81 -7.60 19.44
N LYS A 407 -23.86 -7.12 18.74
CA LYS A 407 -23.70 -6.25 17.58
C LYS A 407 -22.97 -4.95 17.90
N SER A 408 -23.14 -4.43 19.11
CA SER A 408 -22.56 -3.14 19.51
C SER A 408 -21.03 -3.13 19.50
N HIS A 409 -20.35 -4.30 19.69
CA HIS A 409 -18.88 -4.32 19.72
C HIS A 409 -18.26 -3.93 18.37
N VAL A 410 -18.88 -4.29 17.25
CA VAL A 410 -18.40 -3.90 15.91
C VAL A 410 -18.46 -2.38 15.77
N LYS A 411 -19.60 -1.76 16.10
CA LYS A 411 -19.77 -0.30 16.05
C LYS A 411 -18.78 0.41 16.97
N LYS A 412 -18.69 -0.02 18.23
CA LYS A 412 -17.74 0.53 19.21
C LYS A 412 -16.29 0.31 18.79
N GLY A 413 -16.00 -0.82 18.12
CA GLY A 413 -14.70 -1.12 17.54
C GLY A 413 -14.31 -0.11 16.47
N VAL A 414 -15.19 0.18 15.52
CA VAL A 414 -14.98 1.20 14.47
C VAL A 414 -14.83 2.60 15.07
N GLU A 415 -15.65 2.97 16.06
CA GLU A 415 -15.53 4.25 16.76
C GLU A 415 -14.15 4.38 17.42
N LYS A 416 -13.68 3.31 18.08
CA LYS A 416 -12.36 3.27 18.72
C LYS A 416 -11.21 3.28 17.73
N ALA A 417 -11.34 2.58 16.60
CA ALA A 417 -10.39 2.62 15.50
C ALA A 417 -10.20 4.04 14.95
N ASN A 418 -11.30 4.77 14.78
CA ASN A 418 -11.27 6.16 14.34
C ASN A 418 -10.62 7.09 15.40
N GLN A 419 -10.90 6.90 16.69
CA GLN A 419 -10.25 7.65 17.77
C GLN A 419 -8.74 7.41 17.80
N LEU A 420 -8.30 6.18 17.58
CA LEU A 420 -6.90 5.77 17.51
C LEU A 420 -6.26 6.09 16.16
N ARG A 421 -7.02 6.62 15.21
CA ARG A 421 -6.59 6.89 13.83
C ARG A 421 -5.97 5.67 13.17
N LEU A 422 -6.56 4.48 13.37
CA LEU A 422 -6.09 3.27 12.70
C LEU A 422 -6.24 3.43 11.17
N PRO A 423 -5.38 2.78 10.36
CA PRO A 423 -5.53 2.75 8.91
C PRO A 423 -6.92 2.28 8.50
N GLN A 424 -7.41 2.81 7.38
CA GLN A 424 -8.74 2.46 6.90
C GLN A 424 -8.88 0.96 6.64
N GLU A 425 -7.85 0.31 6.14
CA GLU A 425 -7.82 -1.12 5.87
C GLU A 425 -7.98 -1.96 7.16
N VAL A 426 -7.42 -1.51 8.27
CA VAL A 426 -7.62 -2.15 9.60
C VAL A 426 -9.03 -1.87 10.12
N THR A 427 -9.54 -0.65 9.92
CA THR A 427 -10.91 -0.28 10.31
C THR A 427 -11.95 -1.07 9.51
N ASP A 428 -11.69 -1.33 8.22
CA ASP A 428 -12.54 -2.16 7.37
C ASP A 428 -12.61 -3.60 7.89
N ILE A 429 -11.47 -4.19 8.31
CA ILE A 429 -11.45 -5.51 8.94
C ILE A 429 -12.29 -5.54 10.22
N ILE A 430 -12.19 -4.51 11.08
CA ILE A 430 -13.02 -4.39 12.30
C ILE A 430 -14.51 -4.31 11.95
N ALA A 431 -14.88 -3.61 10.90
CA ALA A 431 -16.27 -3.44 10.48
C ALA A 431 -16.86 -4.71 9.83
N GLU A 432 -16.03 -5.48 9.13
CA GLU A 432 -16.44 -6.53 8.20
C GLU A 432 -16.28 -7.96 8.76
N HIS A 433 -15.55 -8.16 9.89
CA HIS A 433 -15.17 -9.50 10.36
C HIS A 433 -16.35 -10.43 10.72
N HIS A 434 -17.54 -9.89 10.93
CA HIS A 434 -18.77 -10.69 11.07
C HIS A 434 -19.72 -10.55 9.87
N GLY A 435 -19.51 -9.55 8.99
CA GLY A 435 -20.40 -9.26 7.88
C GLY A 435 -21.85 -9.04 8.33
N ASN A 436 -22.78 -9.67 7.63
CA ASN A 436 -24.20 -9.76 8.01
C ASN A 436 -24.57 -11.15 8.56
N GLY A 437 -23.62 -11.86 9.15
CA GLY A 437 -23.81 -13.22 9.65
C GLY A 437 -24.87 -13.33 10.75
N LEU A 438 -25.60 -14.46 10.76
CA LEU A 438 -26.61 -14.76 11.76
C LEU A 438 -25.96 -15.17 13.10
N ILE A 439 -26.46 -14.63 14.22
CA ILE A 439 -26.08 -15.00 15.58
C ILE A 439 -26.92 -16.21 16.01
N TYR A 440 -26.52 -17.40 15.53
CA TYR A 440 -27.29 -18.64 15.61
C TYR A 440 -27.80 -18.98 17.02
N TYR A 441 -26.96 -18.88 18.04
CA TYR A 441 -27.33 -19.25 19.40
C TYR A 441 -28.54 -18.48 19.92
N PHE A 442 -28.53 -17.15 19.80
CA PHE A 442 -29.61 -16.32 20.27
C PHE A 442 -30.84 -16.34 19.36
N TYR A 443 -30.65 -16.55 18.06
CA TYR A 443 -31.76 -16.79 17.15
C TYR A 443 -32.53 -18.07 17.52
N HIS A 444 -31.83 -19.17 17.76
CA HIS A 444 -32.47 -20.41 18.18
C HIS A 444 -33.11 -20.33 19.56
N LYS A 445 -32.46 -19.64 20.54
CA LYS A 445 -33.03 -19.37 21.87
C LYS A 445 -34.31 -18.55 21.77
N ALA A 446 -34.36 -17.54 20.92
CA ALA A 446 -35.54 -16.72 20.67
C ALA A 446 -36.67 -17.50 19.97
N LYS A 447 -36.32 -18.30 18.95
CA LYS A 447 -37.28 -19.14 18.22
C LYS A 447 -37.96 -20.18 19.08
N GLN A 448 -37.32 -20.65 20.16
CA GLN A 448 -37.93 -21.53 21.15
C GLN A 448 -38.93 -20.82 22.05
N GLN A 449 -38.83 -19.50 22.20
CA GLN A 449 -39.69 -18.67 23.02
C GLN A 449 -40.86 -18.03 22.22
N GLU A 450 -40.63 -17.74 20.94
CA GLU A 450 -41.59 -17.08 20.04
C GLU A 450 -41.59 -17.76 18.65
N GLU A 451 -42.74 -18.24 18.20
CA GLU A 451 -42.88 -18.96 16.90
C GLU A 451 -42.56 -18.06 15.68
N ASN A 452 -42.66 -16.75 15.80
CA ASN A 452 -42.57 -15.80 14.68
C ASN A 452 -41.35 -14.88 14.81
N THR A 453 -40.15 -15.46 14.97
CA THR A 453 -38.90 -14.73 15.13
C THR A 453 -38.29 -14.43 13.75
N ASP A 454 -38.13 -13.14 13.41
CA ASP A 454 -37.48 -12.70 12.19
C ASP A 454 -35.95 -12.89 12.24
N PRO A 455 -35.34 -13.70 11.35
CA PRO A 455 -33.91 -13.93 11.34
C PRO A 455 -33.05 -12.67 11.15
N GLU A 456 -33.54 -11.68 10.36
CA GLU A 456 -32.79 -10.45 10.07
C GLU A 456 -32.49 -9.64 11.33
N SER A 457 -33.39 -9.69 12.32
CA SER A 457 -33.21 -9.03 13.62
C SER A 457 -32.02 -9.60 14.40
N TYR A 458 -31.63 -10.83 14.13
CA TYR A 458 -30.54 -11.56 14.77
C TYR A 458 -29.25 -11.63 13.93
N CYS A 459 -29.18 -10.96 12.76
CA CYS A 459 -27.98 -10.86 11.94
C CYS A 459 -27.17 -9.64 12.33
N TYR A 460 -25.85 -9.71 12.21
CA TYR A 460 -24.98 -8.54 12.22
C TYR A 460 -25.39 -7.56 11.11
N SER A 461 -25.04 -6.29 11.26
CA SER A 461 -25.39 -5.22 10.32
C SER A 461 -24.20 -4.70 9.51
N GLY A 462 -23.07 -5.44 9.54
CA GLY A 462 -21.88 -5.12 8.78
C GLY A 462 -21.97 -5.52 7.31
N ASP A 463 -21.05 -4.99 6.50
CA ASP A 463 -20.84 -5.45 5.13
C ASP A 463 -20.00 -6.74 5.11
N SER A 464 -20.23 -7.58 4.07
CA SER A 464 -19.37 -8.73 3.83
C SER A 464 -17.93 -8.28 3.52
N PRO A 465 -16.90 -9.08 3.90
CA PRO A 465 -15.50 -8.77 3.68
C PRO A 465 -15.20 -8.31 2.26
N SER A 466 -14.56 -7.16 2.13
CA SER A 466 -14.22 -6.53 0.86
C SER A 466 -12.81 -6.88 0.37
N SER A 467 -11.95 -7.41 1.24
CA SER A 467 -10.58 -7.82 0.95
C SER A 467 -10.32 -9.27 1.32
N LYS A 468 -9.25 -9.86 0.79
CA LYS A 468 -8.80 -11.21 1.16
C LYS A 468 -8.46 -11.29 2.65
N GLU A 469 -7.78 -10.28 3.15
CA GLU A 469 -7.34 -10.18 4.53
C GLU A 469 -8.54 -10.14 5.50
N ALA A 470 -9.56 -9.33 5.21
CA ALA A 470 -10.78 -9.26 6.01
C ALA A 470 -11.53 -10.60 6.00
N ALA A 471 -11.60 -11.26 4.84
CA ALA A 471 -12.22 -12.58 4.73
C ALA A 471 -11.46 -13.65 5.52
N VAL A 472 -10.12 -13.65 5.46
CA VAL A 472 -9.30 -14.60 6.23
C VAL A 472 -9.42 -14.36 7.73
N VAL A 473 -9.50 -13.09 8.19
CA VAL A 473 -9.74 -12.76 9.61
C VAL A 473 -11.12 -13.26 10.04
N MET A 474 -12.19 -13.06 9.24
CA MET A 474 -13.52 -13.62 9.52
C MET A 474 -13.48 -15.14 9.67
N LEU A 475 -12.78 -15.85 8.76
CA LEU A 475 -12.65 -17.30 8.82
C LEU A 475 -11.85 -17.74 10.04
N ALA A 476 -10.74 -17.07 10.36
CA ALA A 476 -9.88 -17.37 11.48
C ALA A 476 -10.61 -17.16 12.83
N ASP A 477 -11.36 -16.06 12.97
CA ASP A 477 -12.20 -15.76 14.13
C ASP A 477 -13.24 -16.88 14.34
N THR A 478 -13.99 -17.22 13.28
CA THR A 478 -15.01 -18.27 13.33
C THR A 478 -14.39 -19.62 13.71
N VAL A 479 -13.26 -19.99 13.13
CA VAL A 479 -12.58 -21.27 13.37
C VAL A 479 -11.99 -21.32 14.76
N GLU A 480 -11.34 -20.26 15.25
CA GLU A 480 -10.79 -20.18 16.60
C GLU A 480 -11.89 -20.35 17.65
N ALA A 481 -12.97 -19.56 17.53
CA ALA A 481 -14.08 -19.62 18.47
C ALA A 481 -14.78 -20.99 18.50
N ALA A 482 -15.02 -21.59 17.34
CA ALA A 482 -15.67 -22.90 17.24
C ALA A 482 -14.75 -24.03 17.72
N CYS A 483 -13.47 -24.04 17.32
CA CYS A 483 -12.53 -25.10 17.70
C CYS A 483 -12.22 -25.12 19.20
N ARG A 484 -12.36 -23.99 19.91
CA ARG A 484 -12.20 -23.91 21.36
C ARG A 484 -13.18 -24.83 22.12
N THR A 485 -14.33 -25.15 21.53
CA THR A 485 -15.34 -26.07 22.12
C THR A 485 -14.97 -27.53 21.98
N LEU A 486 -13.97 -27.86 21.15
CA LEU A 486 -13.57 -29.25 20.91
C LEU A 486 -12.61 -29.74 22.00
N VAL A 487 -12.92 -30.91 22.57
CA VAL A 487 -12.07 -31.60 23.54
C VAL A 487 -11.14 -32.56 22.81
N LYS A 488 -9.82 -32.27 22.84
CA LYS A 488 -8.76 -33.13 22.23
C LYS A 488 -9.13 -33.66 20.82
N PRO A 489 -9.39 -32.78 19.84
CA PRO A 489 -9.79 -33.22 18.51
C PRO A 489 -8.63 -33.92 17.79
N SER A 490 -8.90 -35.01 17.08
CA SER A 490 -7.94 -35.58 16.12
C SER A 490 -7.82 -34.72 14.89
N VAL A 491 -6.66 -34.80 14.20
CA VAL A 491 -6.43 -34.03 12.97
C VAL A 491 -7.53 -34.18 11.93
N PRO A 492 -7.99 -35.41 11.59
CA PRO A 492 -9.10 -35.59 10.64
C PRO A 492 -10.42 -34.97 11.10
N ARG A 493 -10.66 -34.92 12.42
CA ARG A 493 -11.84 -34.23 12.97
C ARG A 493 -11.74 -32.73 12.84
N LEU A 494 -10.54 -32.15 13.06
CA LEU A 494 -10.28 -30.74 12.83
C LEU A 494 -10.45 -30.35 11.36
N GLU A 495 -9.85 -31.11 10.44
CA GLU A 495 -9.98 -30.90 9.00
C GLU A 495 -11.45 -30.84 8.57
N LYS A 496 -12.22 -31.86 8.92
CA LYS A 496 -13.65 -31.91 8.58
C LYS A 496 -14.43 -30.74 9.17
N PHE A 497 -14.17 -30.40 10.43
CA PHE A 497 -14.89 -29.36 11.14
C PHE A 497 -14.55 -27.97 10.58
N ILE A 498 -13.27 -27.68 10.36
CA ILE A 498 -12.82 -26.40 9.78
C ILE A 498 -13.37 -26.23 8.36
N ARG A 499 -13.32 -27.30 7.53
CA ARG A 499 -13.93 -27.28 6.19
C ARG A 499 -15.41 -26.94 6.24
N GLN A 500 -16.16 -27.53 7.16
CA GLN A 500 -17.58 -27.26 7.33
C GLN A 500 -17.82 -25.78 7.69
N LEU A 501 -17.04 -25.20 8.60
CA LEU A 501 -17.16 -23.80 8.99
C LEU A 501 -16.85 -22.85 7.83
N ILE A 502 -15.82 -23.15 7.02
CA ILE A 502 -15.47 -22.36 5.84
C ILE A 502 -16.60 -22.44 4.80
N MET A 503 -17.10 -23.65 4.51
CA MET A 503 -18.17 -23.82 3.53
C MET A 503 -19.48 -23.19 3.96
N ASP A 504 -19.79 -23.18 5.25
CA ASP A 504 -20.95 -22.47 5.79
C ASP A 504 -20.90 -20.96 5.50
N LYS A 505 -19.70 -20.32 5.57
CA LYS A 505 -19.53 -18.92 5.18
C LYS A 505 -19.72 -18.69 3.67
N VAL A 506 -19.30 -19.65 2.84
CA VAL A 506 -19.50 -19.61 1.38
C VAL A 506 -20.99 -19.73 1.04
N GLU A 507 -21.67 -20.72 1.63
CA GLU A 507 -23.10 -20.97 1.39
C GLU A 507 -24.00 -19.82 1.85
N ASN A 508 -23.60 -19.11 2.91
CA ASN A 508 -24.29 -17.92 3.40
C ASN A 508 -23.86 -16.62 2.66
N HIS A 509 -23.14 -16.70 1.54
CA HIS A 509 -22.75 -15.57 0.71
C HIS A 509 -21.94 -14.49 1.42
N LEU A 510 -21.25 -14.84 2.52
CA LEU A 510 -20.44 -13.90 3.29
C LEU A 510 -19.09 -13.58 2.63
N LEU A 511 -18.65 -14.40 1.66
CA LEU A 511 -17.36 -14.23 0.96
C LEU A 511 -17.50 -13.70 -0.47
N ASP A 512 -18.72 -13.32 -0.91
CA ASP A 512 -18.99 -12.94 -2.31
C ASP A 512 -18.29 -11.66 -2.75
N LYS A 513 -17.97 -10.74 -1.82
CA LYS A 513 -17.31 -9.45 -2.13
C LYS A 513 -15.79 -9.53 -2.11
N CYS A 514 -15.20 -10.54 -1.47
CA CYS A 514 -13.74 -10.72 -1.45
C CYS A 514 -13.26 -11.45 -2.72
N GLN A 515 -11.98 -11.26 -3.05
CA GLN A 515 -11.37 -11.89 -4.24
C GLN A 515 -10.68 -13.22 -3.90
N LEU A 516 -11.23 -14.02 -2.97
CA LEU A 516 -10.74 -15.36 -2.69
C LEU A 516 -11.18 -16.33 -3.80
N ARG A 517 -10.25 -17.19 -4.22
CA ARG A 517 -10.53 -18.30 -5.14
C ARG A 517 -10.83 -19.55 -4.33
N PHE A 518 -11.51 -20.52 -4.92
CA PHE A 518 -11.76 -21.81 -4.26
C PHE A 518 -10.46 -22.51 -3.82
N CYS A 519 -9.40 -22.44 -4.64
CA CYS A 519 -8.10 -22.98 -4.26
C CYS A 519 -7.47 -22.25 -3.06
N ASP A 520 -7.75 -20.96 -2.87
CA ASP A 520 -7.27 -20.22 -1.71
C ASP A 520 -7.94 -20.73 -0.42
N LEU A 521 -9.21 -21.17 -0.49
CA LEU A 521 -9.93 -21.74 0.66
C LEU A 521 -9.33 -23.07 1.16
N ASP A 522 -8.89 -23.93 0.24
CA ASP A 522 -8.21 -25.17 0.61
C ASP A 522 -6.87 -24.88 1.32
N VAL A 523 -6.07 -23.94 0.79
CA VAL A 523 -4.82 -23.51 1.41
C VAL A 523 -5.04 -22.89 2.80
N ILE A 524 -6.08 -22.05 2.96
CA ILE A 524 -6.46 -21.44 4.25
C ILE A 524 -6.84 -22.55 5.25
N GLN A 525 -7.65 -23.53 4.84
CA GLN A 525 -8.02 -24.67 5.67
C GLN A 525 -6.78 -25.42 6.17
N ASP A 526 -5.87 -25.79 5.27
CA ASP A 526 -4.67 -26.55 5.60
C ASP A 526 -3.76 -25.78 6.58
N SER A 527 -3.62 -24.46 6.38
CA SER A 527 -2.88 -23.58 7.27
C SER A 527 -3.50 -23.55 8.68
N PHE A 528 -4.82 -23.42 8.78
CA PHE A 528 -5.52 -23.44 10.07
C PHE A 528 -5.41 -24.78 10.79
N VAL A 529 -5.59 -25.89 10.07
CA VAL A 529 -5.44 -27.24 10.62
C VAL A 529 -4.05 -27.46 11.19
N LYS A 530 -3.01 -27.07 10.45
CA LYS A 530 -1.61 -27.22 10.86
C LYS A 530 -1.31 -26.50 12.19
N ILE A 531 -1.78 -25.26 12.33
CA ILE A 531 -1.57 -24.46 13.54
C ILE A 531 -2.37 -25.02 14.71
N LEU A 532 -3.67 -25.30 14.52
CA LEU A 532 -4.52 -25.78 15.59
C LEU A 532 -4.17 -27.21 16.03
N ALA A 533 -3.75 -28.08 15.12
CA ALA A 533 -3.23 -29.41 15.48
C ALA A 533 -2.01 -29.29 16.39
N GLY A 534 -1.06 -28.40 16.07
CA GLY A 534 0.09 -28.10 16.93
C GLY A 534 -0.31 -27.56 18.30
N TYR A 535 -1.30 -26.66 18.34
CA TYR A 535 -1.80 -26.07 19.59
C TYR A 535 -2.46 -27.12 20.52
N TYR A 536 -3.24 -28.05 19.97
CA TYR A 536 -3.91 -29.11 20.76
C TYR A 536 -2.99 -30.27 21.15
N HIS A 537 -1.92 -30.55 20.37
CA HIS A 537 -0.98 -31.63 20.65
C HIS A 537 0.09 -31.24 21.69
N SER A 538 0.33 -29.95 21.95
CA SER A 538 1.37 -29.48 22.87
C SER A 538 1.03 -29.65 24.37
N ARG A 539 -0.19 -30.09 24.71
CA ARG A 539 -0.58 -30.38 26.09
C ARG A 539 -0.22 -31.82 26.47
N ILE A 540 1.04 -32.02 26.89
CA ILE A 540 1.45 -33.26 27.59
C ILE A 540 0.84 -33.18 29.00
N GLU A 541 -0.05 -34.10 29.34
CA GLU A 541 -0.55 -34.27 30.71
C GLU A 541 0.63 -34.73 31.58
N TYR A 542 1.04 -33.91 32.55
CA TYR A 542 1.95 -34.40 33.59
C TYR A 542 1.22 -35.43 34.44
N PRO A 543 1.82 -36.64 34.69
CA PRO A 543 1.16 -37.79 35.32
C PRO A 543 0.62 -37.53 36.76
N ASN A 544 0.89 -36.40 37.36
CA ASN A 544 0.55 -36.08 38.76
C ASN A 544 -0.53 -34.99 38.94
N GLN A 545 -1.25 -34.59 37.89
CA GLN A 545 -2.42 -33.71 38.00
C GLN A 545 -3.73 -34.52 38.00
N LYS A 546 -3.88 -35.50 38.90
CA LYS A 546 -5.20 -35.99 39.26
C LYS A 546 -5.78 -35.00 40.25
N THR A 547 -6.75 -34.27 39.80
CA THR A 547 -7.61 -33.35 40.54
C THR A 547 -8.21 -34.01 41.77
N ASN A 548 -8.06 -33.37 42.94
CA ASN A 548 -8.83 -33.60 44.13
C ASN A 548 -10.27 -33.08 44.01
N ASP A 549 -11.00 -33.54 42.99
CA ASP A 549 -12.41 -33.13 42.81
C ASP A 549 -13.32 -34.36 42.68
N THR A 550 -13.19 -35.31 43.65
CA THR A 550 -14.26 -36.32 43.92
C THR A 550 -14.00 -36.95 45.28
N GLU A 551 -14.25 -36.24 46.38
CA GLU A 551 -14.57 -36.83 47.68
C GLU A 551 -15.47 -35.90 48.48
N GLU A 552 -16.75 -35.86 48.12
CA GLU A 552 -17.85 -35.60 49.05
C GLU A 552 -19.06 -36.39 48.53
N THR A 553 -19.21 -37.59 49.03
CA THR A 553 -20.44 -38.31 49.37
C THR A 553 -20.15 -39.78 49.44
N ASP A 554 -19.90 -40.31 50.63
CA ASP A 554 -20.62 -41.44 51.21
C ASP A 554 -20.06 -41.77 52.61
N THR A 555 -20.71 -41.21 53.61
CA THR A 555 -20.65 -41.71 54.95
C THR A 555 -21.63 -42.88 55.06
N ASN A 556 -21.16 -44.12 55.28
CA ASN A 556 -21.67 -44.95 56.40
C ASN A 556 -21.09 -46.35 56.36
N ASN A 557 -20.67 -46.76 57.60
CA ASN A 557 -20.61 -48.11 58.15
C ASN A 557 -19.49 -49.06 57.66
N THR A 558 -18.52 -49.42 58.43
CA THR A 558 -18.57 -50.38 59.56
C THR A 558 -17.17 -50.63 60.13
N GLN A 559 -17.11 -50.65 61.46
CA GLN A 559 -15.99 -51.06 62.33
C GLN A 559 -15.34 -52.38 61.93
N LYS A 560 -14.02 -52.47 62.05
CA LYS A 560 -13.28 -53.47 62.87
C LYS A 560 -11.78 -53.17 62.89
N GLN A 561 -11.28 -52.98 64.07
CA GLN A 561 -9.88 -53.01 64.54
C GLN A 561 -9.40 -54.46 64.68
N PRO A 562 -8.17 -54.71 65.18
CA PRO A 562 -6.81 -54.49 64.62
C PRO A 562 -5.97 -55.79 64.75
N THR A 563 -4.78 -55.85 64.17
CA THR A 563 -3.66 -56.56 64.82
C THR A 563 -2.28 -56.08 64.30
N SER A 564 -1.48 -55.84 65.26
CA SER A 564 -0.07 -55.58 65.39
C SER A 564 0.87 -56.54 64.67
N VAL A 565 2.08 -56.09 64.39
CA VAL A 565 3.43 -56.58 64.87
C VAL A 565 4.51 -56.14 63.87
N SER A 566 5.35 -55.22 64.24
CA SER A 566 6.78 -55.25 64.61
C SER A 566 7.82 -55.59 63.58
N GLY A 567 8.87 -54.79 63.61
CA GLY A 567 10.26 -55.17 63.33
C GLY A 567 10.96 -54.29 62.30
N ALA A 568 11.58 -53.19 62.69
CA ALA A 568 12.99 -53.06 63.01
C ALA A 568 13.94 -53.53 61.85
N THR A 569 14.77 -52.72 61.27
CA THR A 569 16.12 -52.38 61.67
C THR A 569 16.82 -51.59 60.53
N GLN A 570 17.36 -50.48 60.89
CA GLN A 570 18.64 -49.80 60.58
C GLN A 570 19.59 -50.46 59.56
N LYS A 571 20.18 -49.65 58.72
CA LYS A 571 21.61 -49.17 58.65
C LYS A 571 21.83 -48.60 57.26
N LYS A 572 22.24 -47.37 57.07
CA LYS A 572 23.57 -46.77 57.21
C LYS A 572 24.57 -47.19 56.12
N ASP A 573 25.09 -46.10 55.57
CA ASP A 573 26.43 -45.81 55.05
C ASP A 573 26.57 -45.92 53.53
N SER A 574 26.90 -44.90 52.85
CA SER A 574 28.05 -43.99 52.74
C SER A 574 28.81 -44.20 51.43
N ASP A 575 29.18 -43.04 50.88
CA ASP A 575 30.35 -42.71 50.05
C ASP A 575 30.40 -43.12 48.57
N GLY A 576 30.44 -42.10 47.72
CA GLY A 576 31.72 -41.62 47.23
C GLY A 576 31.91 -41.81 45.71
N LYS A 577 31.80 -40.83 45.02
CA LYS A 577 32.63 -40.15 44.04
C LYS A 577 31.82 -39.40 43.00
#